data_73d65027ded4e5ef7dfe3ecdbcfa8339
#
_entry.id   73d65027ded4e5ef7dfe3ecdbcfa8339
#
_cell.length_a   1.000
_cell.length_b   1.000
_cell.length_c   1.000
_cell.angle_alpha   90.00
_cell.angle_beta   90.00
_cell.angle_gamma   90.00
#
_symmetry.space_group_name_H-M   'P 1'
#
loop_
_entity.id
_entity.type
_entity.pdbx_description
1 polymer ?
#
loop_
_entity_poly.entity_id
_entity_poly.type
_entity_poly.pdbx_seq_one_letter_code
_entity_poly.pdbx_strand_id
1 'polypeptide(L)'
;MNIPQKLAAEFQLRQEQIDNTIALLDDGKTIPFIARYRKERTGSLDDQVLRAIDNRLQYLRKLEQRKGEILSAIEAQGKLTPELTEKLQKAETLVETEDLYLPYRPKRKTRASMAIARGLEPLARILMAQDAGTDPVQEAAAFVQPDGEVPDAEAALQGAMDILAEEMANDADLRKQMRRLVMLTGTIQSRAVDDAAETPYQNYYDYAEPVKRIVGHRILAIDRGEREGALKVAVTLPEGHGASMLIQKFVKNQSQCGKLVQTAAEDACRMEHVISQESFEHLKNAYKTKE
;
A
#
# COMPACT_ATOMS: atom_id res chain seq x y z
N MET A 1 17.01 7.39 10.44
CA MET A 1 16.84 6.32 11.48
C MET A 1 18.21 5.82 11.90
N ASN A 2 18.42 5.51 13.19
CA ASN A 2 19.66 4.85 13.62
C ASN A 2 19.50 3.32 13.45
N ILE A 3 20.01 2.79 12.33
CA ILE A 3 19.86 1.38 11.95
C ILE A 3 20.51 0.43 12.99
N PRO A 4 21.77 0.67 13.46
CA PRO A 4 22.38 -0.18 14.46
C PRO A 4 21.58 -0.28 15.75
N GLN A 5 21.07 0.84 16.27
CA GLN A 5 20.25 0.82 17.49
C GLN A 5 18.94 0.07 17.28
N LYS A 6 18.30 0.22 16.11
CA LYS A 6 17.05 -0.51 15.78
C LYS A 6 17.31 -2.02 15.72
N LEU A 7 18.39 -2.45 15.09
CA LEU A 7 18.78 -3.86 15.04
C LEU A 7 19.09 -4.42 16.43
N ALA A 8 19.81 -3.67 17.26
CA ALA A 8 20.09 -4.10 18.64
C ALA A 8 18.80 -4.34 19.43
N ALA A 9 17.83 -3.46 19.32
CA ALA A 9 16.53 -3.60 19.96
C ALA A 9 15.69 -4.76 19.39
N GLU A 10 15.62 -4.90 18.06
CA GLU A 10 14.83 -5.96 17.40
C GLU A 10 15.37 -7.36 17.69
N PHE A 11 16.69 -7.56 17.72
CA PHE A 11 17.33 -8.84 17.97
C PHE A 11 17.67 -9.08 19.45
N GLN A 12 17.41 -8.11 20.33
CA GLN A 12 17.74 -8.16 21.76
C GLN A 12 19.23 -8.47 22.02
N LEU A 13 20.09 -7.85 21.19
CA LEU A 13 21.54 -7.98 21.25
C LEU A 13 22.19 -6.69 21.77
N ARG A 14 23.42 -6.80 22.29
CA ARG A 14 24.21 -5.64 22.69
C ARG A 14 24.60 -4.84 21.48
N GLN A 15 24.63 -3.50 21.62
CA GLN A 15 25.02 -2.58 20.55
C GLN A 15 26.35 -2.96 19.90
N GLU A 16 27.34 -3.29 20.70
CA GLU A 16 28.68 -3.69 20.23
C GLU A 16 28.66 -4.93 19.32
N GLN A 17 27.78 -5.92 19.62
CA GLN A 17 27.63 -7.11 18.78
C GLN A 17 27.08 -6.75 17.39
N ILE A 18 26.11 -5.85 17.34
CA ILE A 18 25.52 -5.37 16.09
C ILE A 18 26.54 -4.53 15.32
N ASP A 19 27.21 -3.58 15.96
CA ASP A 19 28.20 -2.70 15.31
C ASP A 19 29.34 -3.52 14.69
N ASN A 20 29.86 -4.49 15.43
CA ASN A 20 30.89 -5.41 14.94
C ASN A 20 30.39 -6.31 13.79
N THR A 21 29.14 -6.78 13.88
CA THR A 21 28.54 -7.60 12.82
C THR A 21 28.38 -6.78 11.54
N ILE A 22 27.86 -5.55 11.64
CA ILE A 22 27.71 -4.64 10.49
C ILE A 22 29.08 -4.35 9.87
N ALA A 23 30.08 -4.02 10.68
CA ALA A 23 31.43 -3.74 10.19
C ALA A 23 32.03 -4.94 9.43
N LEU A 24 31.84 -6.16 9.91
CA LEU A 24 32.30 -7.37 9.23
C LEU A 24 31.56 -7.64 7.92
N LEU A 25 30.25 -7.39 7.87
CA LEU A 25 29.44 -7.50 6.64
C LEU A 25 29.87 -6.44 5.61
N ASP A 26 30.10 -5.21 6.05
CA ASP A 26 30.54 -4.09 5.20
C ASP A 26 31.96 -4.30 4.66
N ASP A 27 32.81 -5.01 5.41
CA ASP A 27 34.12 -5.51 4.95
C ASP A 27 34.01 -6.66 3.92
N GLY A 28 32.80 -7.03 3.51
CA GLY A 28 32.55 -8.11 2.55
C GLY A 28 32.83 -9.52 3.08
N LYS A 29 32.87 -9.70 4.41
CA LYS A 29 33.03 -11.04 5.01
C LYS A 29 31.75 -11.84 4.85
N THR A 30 31.86 -13.11 4.43
CA THR A 30 30.71 -13.98 4.30
C THR A 30 30.18 -14.42 5.66
N ILE A 31 28.88 -14.66 5.76
CA ILE A 31 28.23 -15.10 7.01
C ILE A 31 28.86 -16.37 7.57
N PRO A 32 29.15 -17.44 6.78
CA PRO A 32 29.85 -18.61 7.28
C PRO A 32 31.26 -18.31 7.83
N PHE A 33 31.97 -17.34 7.22
CA PHE A 33 33.26 -16.91 7.73
C PHE A 33 33.12 -16.19 9.08
N ILE A 34 32.17 -15.29 9.23
CA ILE A 34 31.90 -14.56 10.47
C ILE A 34 31.54 -15.55 11.58
N ALA A 35 30.58 -16.44 11.33
CA ALA A 35 30.12 -17.45 12.30
C ALA A 35 31.24 -18.38 12.78
N ARG A 36 32.21 -18.69 11.92
CA ARG A 36 33.28 -19.64 12.23
C ARG A 36 34.53 -18.98 12.82
N TYR A 37 34.93 -17.81 12.28
CA TYR A 37 36.24 -17.22 12.54
C TYR A 37 36.21 -15.86 13.24
N ARG A 38 35.02 -15.29 13.57
CA ARG A 38 34.88 -13.99 14.23
C ARG A 38 33.93 -14.03 15.44
N LYS A 39 33.83 -15.20 16.08
CA LYS A 39 32.96 -15.40 17.24
C LYS A 39 33.23 -14.43 18.39
N GLU A 40 34.48 -14.12 18.61
CA GLU A 40 34.94 -13.18 19.66
C GLU A 40 34.40 -11.77 19.42
N ARG A 41 34.26 -11.34 18.17
CA ARG A 41 33.76 -10.01 17.82
C ARG A 41 32.24 -9.92 17.85
N THR A 42 31.56 -10.97 17.46
CA THR A 42 30.09 -11.00 17.35
C THR A 42 29.41 -11.54 18.62
N GLY A 43 30.19 -12.00 19.62
CA GLY A 43 29.66 -12.64 20.83
C GLY A 43 29.02 -13.99 20.53
N SER A 44 29.65 -14.77 19.64
CA SER A 44 29.25 -16.14 19.26
C SER A 44 27.87 -16.24 18.60
N LEU A 45 27.46 -15.25 17.83
CA LEU A 45 26.26 -15.34 17.02
C LEU A 45 26.37 -16.49 16.00
N ASP A 46 25.31 -17.26 15.88
CA ASP A 46 25.25 -18.37 14.92
C ASP A 46 24.91 -17.86 13.48
N ASP A 47 25.01 -18.76 12.52
CA ASP A 47 24.79 -18.49 11.11
C ASP A 47 23.35 -18.00 10.84
N GLN A 48 22.35 -18.53 11.55
CA GLN A 48 20.95 -18.15 11.35
C GLN A 48 20.69 -16.72 11.84
N VAL A 49 21.18 -16.37 13.01
CA VAL A 49 21.07 -15.01 13.56
C VAL A 49 21.81 -14.01 12.69
N LEU A 50 23.02 -14.33 12.23
CA LEU A 50 23.80 -13.48 11.34
C LEU A 50 23.09 -13.24 10.01
N ARG A 51 22.46 -14.26 9.42
CA ARG A 51 21.62 -14.11 8.19
C ARG A 51 20.40 -13.23 8.45
N ALA A 52 19.73 -13.40 9.57
CA ALA A 52 18.57 -12.60 9.93
C ALA A 52 18.96 -11.12 10.10
N ILE A 53 20.10 -10.85 10.75
CA ILE A 53 20.66 -9.49 10.91
C ILE A 53 21.01 -8.91 9.55
N ASP A 54 21.70 -9.64 8.68
CA ASP A 54 22.08 -9.14 7.34
C ASP A 54 20.85 -8.83 6.49
N ASN A 55 19.89 -9.74 6.39
CA ASN A 55 18.65 -9.52 5.66
C ASN A 55 17.91 -8.26 6.18
N ARG A 56 17.84 -8.10 7.50
CA ARG A 56 17.18 -6.95 8.12
C ARG A 56 17.96 -5.65 7.90
N LEU A 57 19.29 -5.69 7.97
CA LEU A 57 20.18 -4.57 7.68
C LEU A 57 19.99 -4.07 6.25
N GLN A 58 20.01 -4.98 5.27
CA GLN A 58 19.79 -4.63 3.86
C GLN A 58 18.40 -4.02 3.63
N TYR A 59 17.35 -4.57 4.29
CA TYR A 59 16.01 -4.00 4.22
C TYR A 59 15.97 -2.58 4.80
N LEU A 60 16.55 -2.34 5.97
CA LEU A 60 16.54 -1.02 6.61
C LEU A 60 17.35 0.01 5.80
N ARG A 61 18.47 -0.39 5.21
CA ARG A 61 19.25 0.45 4.30
C ARG A 61 18.43 0.84 3.07
N LYS A 62 17.77 -0.12 2.45
CA LYS A 62 16.89 0.13 1.30
C LYS A 62 15.73 1.07 1.67
N LEU A 63 15.15 0.89 2.86
CA LEU A 63 14.09 1.77 3.37
C LEU A 63 14.57 3.21 3.51
N GLU A 64 15.72 3.44 4.17
CA GLU A 64 16.27 4.80 4.36
C GLU A 64 16.69 5.45 3.03
N GLN A 65 17.31 4.69 2.14
CA GLN A 65 17.59 5.16 0.78
C GLN A 65 16.31 5.61 0.08
N ARG A 66 15.27 4.76 0.12
CA ARG A 66 14.00 5.06 -0.55
C ARG A 66 13.30 6.29 0.03
N LYS A 67 13.34 6.49 1.35
CA LYS A 67 12.85 7.71 1.98
C LYS A 67 13.57 8.95 1.45
N GLY A 68 14.91 8.91 1.34
CA GLY A 68 15.69 10.00 0.79
C GLY A 68 15.33 10.33 -0.65
N GLU A 69 15.17 9.31 -1.51
CA GLU A 69 14.76 9.48 -2.90
C GLU A 69 13.38 10.15 -3.00
N ILE A 70 12.43 9.71 -2.17
CA ILE A 70 11.06 10.24 -2.15
C ILE A 70 11.04 11.69 -1.64
N LEU A 71 11.76 12.00 -0.56
CA LEU A 71 11.88 13.37 -0.05
C LEU A 71 12.40 14.30 -1.14
N SER A 72 13.49 13.94 -1.81
CA SER A 72 14.05 14.74 -2.91
C SER A 72 13.08 14.89 -4.09
N ALA A 73 12.34 13.83 -4.43
CA ALA A 73 11.38 13.86 -5.53
C ALA A 73 10.17 14.79 -5.24
N ILE A 74 9.70 14.82 -3.99
CA ILE A 74 8.59 15.69 -3.57
C ILE A 74 9.08 17.15 -3.43
N GLU A 75 10.28 17.34 -2.91
CA GLU A 75 10.92 18.66 -2.80
C GLU A 75 11.11 19.31 -4.18
N ALA A 76 11.57 18.55 -5.16
CA ALA A 76 11.70 19.02 -6.54
C ALA A 76 10.35 19.45 -7.18
N GLN A 77 9.23 18.96 -6.65
CA GLN A 77 7.87 19.37 -7.06
C GLN A 77 7.39 20.61 -6.27
N GLY A 78 8.15 21.10 -5.28
CA GLY A 78 7.71 22.21 -4.40
C GLY A 78 6.54 21.85 -3.47
N LYS A 79 6.31 20.56 -3.22
CA LYS A 79 5.15 20.05 -2.46
C LYS A 79 5.52 19.45 -1.10
N LEU A 80 6.81 19.54 -0.70
CA LEU A 80 7.26 19.00 0.57
C LEU A 80 6.79 19.88 1.73
N THR A 81 6.06 19.29 2.68
CA THR A 81 5.62 19.96 3.91
C THR A 81 6.36 19.37 5.13
N PRO A 82 6.47 20.11 6.26
CA PRO A 82 7.06 19.59 7.49
C PRO A 82 6.35 18.33 8.00
N GLU A 83 5.01 18.30 7.93
CA GLU A 83 4.20 17.16 8.37
C GLU A 83 4.47 15.91 7.52
N LEU A 84 4.61 16.09 6.20
CA LEU A 84 4.92 14.98 5.29
C LEU A 84 6.32 14.45 5.53
N THR A 85 7.27 15.36 5.77
CA THR A 85 8.66 15.00 6.12
C THR A 85 8.68 14.15 7.39
N GLU A 86 7.96 14.57 8.44
CA GLU A 86 7.86 13.83 9.69
C GLU A 86 7.22 12.44 9.49
N LYS A 87 6.12 12.35 8.71
CA LYS A 87 5.47 11.08 8.39
C LYS A 87 6.41 10.14 7.64
N LEU A 88 7.14 10.63 6.64
CA LEU A 88 8.12 9.83 5.90
C LEU A 88 9.27 9.36 6.79
N GLN A 89 9.78 10.20 7.68
CA GLN A 89 10.83 9.80 8.62
C GLN A 89 10.35 8.72 9.61
N LYS A 90 9.10 8.80 10.08
CA LYS A 90 8.49 7.84 11.00
C LYS A 90 8.05 6.54 10.33
N ALA A 91 7.90 6.49 9.01
CA ALA A 91 7.50 5.28 8.29
C ALA A 91 8.48 4.14 8.58
N GLU A 92 7.96 2.98 8.94
CA GLU A 92 8.74 1.81 9.36
C GLU A 92 8.89 0.76 8.26
N THR A 93 8.11 0.88 7.19
CA THR A 93 8.09 -0.06 6.08
C THR A 93 8.18 0.65 4.72
N LEU A 94 8.70 -0.07 3.71
CA LEU A 94 8.70 0.40 2.33
C LEU A 94 7.27 0.68 1.84
N VAL A 95 6.31 -0.15 2.24
CA VAL A 95 4.91 0.01 1.84
C VAL A 95 4.33 1.32 2.37
N GLU A 96 4.54 1.63 3.66
CA GLU A 96 4.11 2.92 4.24
C GLU A 96 4.78 4.11 3.54
N THR A 97 6.05 3.96 3.19
CA THR A 97 6.80 5.00 2.49
C THR A 97 6.26 5.23 1.07
N GLU A 98 5.93 4.16 0.34
CA GLU A 98 5.32 4.25 -1.00
C GLU A 98 3.90 4.82 -0.94
N ASP A 99 3.10 4.49 0.07
CA ASP A 99 1.76 5.07 0.24
C ASP A 99 1.81 6.58 0.43
N LEU A 100 2.76 7.07 1.23
CA LEU A 100 2.97 8.51 1.43
C LEU A 100 3.43 9.20 0.15
N TYR A 101 4.15 8.50 -0.73
CA TYR A 101 4.60 9.02 -2.02
C TYR A 101 3.52 8.96 -3.11
N LEU A 102 2.53 8.08 -2.97
CA LEU A 102 1.55 7.80 -4.03
C LEU A 102 0.85 9.03 -4.61
N PRO A 103 0.41 10.04 -3.80
CA PRO A 103 -0.17 11.29 -4.32
C PRO A 103 0.77 12.12 -5.18
N TYR A 104 2.08 12.01 -4.96
CA TYR A 104 3.14 12.81 -5.60
C TYR A 104 3.83 12.08 -6.76
N ARG A 105 3.54 10.80 -6.92
CA ARG A 105 4.15 9.98 -7.98
C ARG A 105 3.68 10.47 -9.35
N PRO A 106 4.59 10.63 -10.33
CA PRO A 106 4.20 10.93 -11.70
C PRO A 106 3.20 9.90 -12.21
N LYS A 107 1.99 10.35 -12.54
CA LYS A 107 0.90 9.46 -12.94
C LYS A 107 0.74 9.48 -14.47
N ARG A 108 0.30 8.36 -15.02
CA ARG A 108 -0.29 8.33 -16.37
C ARG A 108 -1.58 9.13 -16.35
N LYS A 109 -2.11 9.53 -17.53
CA LYS A 109 -3.41 10.18 -17.63
C LYS A 109 -4.48 9.33 -16.93
N THR A 110 -5.01 9.84 -15.82
CA THR A 110 -6.15 9.28 -15.09
C THR A 110 -7.37 10.15 -15.31
N ARG A 111 -8.58 9.64 -15.00
CA ARG A 111 -9.81 10.46 -15.05
C ARG A 111 -9.66 11.70 -14.17
N ALA A 112 -9.15 11.54 -12.96
CA ALA A 112 -8.87 12.65 -12.05
C ALA A 112 -7.86 13.65 -12.60
N SER A 113 -6.72 13.19 -13.17
CA SER A 113 -5.73 14.11 -13.75
C SER A 113 -6.26 14.89 -14.96
N MET A 114 -7.14 14.28 -15.76
CA MET A 114 -7.84 14.98 -16.84
C MET A 114 -8.84 16.01 -16.29
N ALA A 115 -9.59 15.66 -15.23
CA ALA A 115 -10.51 16.58 -14.58
C ALA A 115 -9.78 17.79 -13.95
N ILE A 116 -8.62 17.57 -13.33
CA ILE A 116 -7.75 18.64 -12.82
C ILE A 116 -7.29 19.56 -13.97
N ALA A 117 -6.85 18.98 -15.09
CA ALA A 117 -6.45 19.76 -16.28
C ALA A 117 -7.59 20.61 -16.87
N ARG A 118 -8.84 20.18 -16.68
CA ARG A 118 -10.06 20.92 -17.05
C ARG A 118 -10.45 21.98 -16.02
N GLY A 119 -9.70 22.14 -14.92
CA GLY A 119 -9.95 23.14 -13.90
C GLY A 119 -11.04 22.78 -12.90
N LEU A 120 -11.37 21.49 -12.73
CA LEU A 120 -12.47 21.03 -11.85
C LEU A 120 -12.04 20.84 -10.38
N GLU A 121 -10.77 21.07 -10.02
CA GLU A 121 -10.30 20.94 -8.65
C GLU A 121 -11.05 21.84 -7.65
N PRO A 122 -11.35 23.14 -7.94
CA PRO A 122 -12.14 23.96 -7.02
C PRO A 122 -13.54 23.40 -6.77
N LEU A 123 -14.20 22.83 -7.79
CA LEU A 123 -15.49 22.16 -7.60
C LEU A 123 -15.39 20.95 -6.69
N ALA A 124 -14.33 20.13 -6.84
CA ALA A 124 -14.08 19.03 -5.92
C ALA A 124 -13.93 19.49 -4.47
N ARG A 125 -13.28 20.65 -4.22
CA ARG A 125 -13.17 21.22 -2.87
C ARG A 125 -14.53 21.68 -2.32
N ILE A 126 -15.39 22.29 -3.15
CA ILE A 126 -16.76 22.66 -2.77
C ILE A 126 -17.55 21.42 -2.36
N LEU A 127 -17.51 20.34 -3.16
CA LEU A 127 -18.18 19.09 -2.83
C LEU A 127 -17.67 18.50 -1.52
N MET A 128 -16.35 18.48 -1.31
CA MET A 128 -15.72 17.92 -0.08
C MET A 128 -16.05 18.73 1.17
N ALA A 129 -16.33 20.03 1.07
CA ALA A 129 -16.77 20.87 2.19
C ALA A 129 -18.11 20.37 2.75
N GLN A 130 -19.02 19.90 1.88
CA GLN A 130 -20.34 19.34 2.20
C GLN A 130 -21.24 20.33 2.97
N ASP A 131 -21.17 21.62 2.61
CA ASP A 131 -22.01 22.62 3.22
C ASP A 131 -23.49 22.36 2.91
N ALA A 132 -24.34 22.43 3.92
CA ALA A 132 -25.74 22.00 3.81
C ALA A 132 -26.59 22.87 2.85
N GLY A 133 -26.18 24.12 2.65
CA GLY A 133 -26.89 25.07 1.76
C GLY A 133 -26.37 25.07 0.31
N THR A 134 -25.34 24.30 0.00
CA THR A 134 -24.73 24.28 -1.35
C THR A 134 -25.52 23.36 -2.28
N ASP A 135 -25.97 23.91 -3.41
CA ASP A 135 -26.51 23.14 -4.53
C ASP A 135 -25.36 22.76 -5.48
N PRO A 136 -24.95 21.50 -5.53
CA PRO A 136 -23.80 21.08 -6.33
C PRO A 136 -24.01 21.29 -7.84
N VAL A 137 -25.26 21.24 -8.34
CA VAL A 137 -25.57 21.48 -9.77
C VAL A 137 -25.39 22.96 -10.12
N GLN A 138 -25.80 23.83 -9.22
CA GLN A 138 -25.62 25.28 -9.41
C GLN A 138 -24.13 25.65 -9.39
N GLU A 139 -23.36 25.11 -8.47
CA GLU A 139 -21.91 25.32 -8.40
C GLU A 139 -21.22 24.77 -9.66
N ALA A 140 -21.60 23.59 -10.12
CA ALA A 140 -21.03 22.94 -11.30
C ALA A 140 -21.29 23.76 -12.59
N ALA A 141 -22.41 24.51 -12.68
CA ALA A 141 -22.72 25.33 -13.83
C ALA A 141 -21.64 26.39 -14.13
N ALA A 142 -20.93 26.86 -13.09
CA ALA A 142 -19.83 27.82 -13.25
C ALA A 142 -18.59 27.22 -13.96
N PHE A 143 -18.49 25.92 -14.07
CA PHE A 143 -17.36 25.17 -14.66
C PHE A 143 -17.69 24.62 -16.07
N VAL A 144 -18.93 24.83 -16.57
CA VAL A 144 -19.37 24.35 -17.87
C VAL A 144 -18.67 25.13 -18.99
N GLN A 145 -18.15 24.42 -19.95
CA GLN A 145 -17.52 24.91 -21.17
C GLN A 145 -18.21 24.24 -22.36
N PRO A 146 -19.28 24.83 -22.90
CA PRO A 146 -20.15 24.18 -23.91
C PRO A 146 -19.41 23.69 -25.15
N ASP A 147 -18.39 24.47 -25.60
CA ASP A 147 -17.55 24.11 -26.75
C ASP A 147 -16.25 23.37 -26.35
N GLY A 148 -16.13 22.99 -25.07
CA GLY A 148 -14.93 22.39 -24.48
C GLY A 148 -15.14 20.94 -24.00
N GLU A 149 -14.23 20.49 -23.13
CA GLU A 149 -14.23 19.13 -22.58
C GLU A 149 -15.18 18.93 -21.38
N VAL A 150 -15.93 19.99 -20.98
CA VAL A 150 -16.92 19.98 -19.88
C VAL A 150 -18.25 20.52 -20.42
N PRO A 151 -19.01 19.73 -21.18
CA PRO A 151 -20.17 20.19 -21.92
C PRO A 151 -21.36 20.62 -21.03
N ASP A 152 -21.48 20.02 -19.84
CA ASP A 152 -22.61 20.24 -18.93
C ASP A 152 -22.21 20.12 -17.46
N ALA A 153 -23.13 20.41 -16.54
CA ALA A 153 -22.93 20.35 -15.11
C ALA A 153 -22.73 18.91 -14.63
N GLU A 154 -23.31 17.91 -15.29
CA GLU A 154 -23.14 16.50 -14.93
C GLU A 154 -21.71 16.05 -15.20
N ALA A 155 -21.13 16.42 -16.35
CA ALA A 155 -19.73 16.16 -16.68
C ALA A 155 -18.77 16.87 -15.70
N ALA A 156 -19.10 18.10 -15.26
CA ALA A 156 -18.32 18.80 -14.25
C ALA A 156 -18.35 18.08 -12.90
N LEU A 157 -19.53 17.65 -12.42
CA LEU A 157 -19.70 16.90 -11.18
C LEU A 157 -18.98 15.55 -11.25
N GLN A 158 -19.10 14.82 -12.37
CA GLN A 158 -18.39 13.55 -12.55
C GLN A 158 -16.89 13.75 -12.48
N GLY A 159 -16.33 14.78 -13.13
CA GLY A 159 -14.91 15.08 -13.03
C GLY A 159 -14.46 15.44 -11.61
N ALA A 160 -15.26 16.22 -10.88
CA ALA A 160 -14.99 16.55 -9.49
C ALA A 160 -15.02 15.28 -8.59
N MET A 161 -15.99 14.37 -8.79
CA MET A 161 -16.05 13.10 -8.09
C MET A 161 -14.86 12.19 -8.44
N ASP A 162 -14.40 12.15 -9.68
CA ASP A 162 -13.20 11.40 -10.07
C ASP A 162 -11.94 11.91 -9.34
N ILE A 163 -11.81 13.22 -9.12
CA ILE A 163 -10.74 13.82 -8.32
C ILE A 163 -10.83 13.34 -6.88
N LEU A 164 -12.01 13.43 -6.27
CA LEU A 164 -12.24 13.00 -4.88
C LEU A 164 -11.96 11.49 -4.70
N ALA A 165 -12.45 10.66 -5.62
CA ALA A 165 -12.22 9.21 -5.57
C ALA A 165 -10.72 8.87 -5.62
N GLU A 166 -9.94 9.54 -6.48
CA GLU A 166 -8.50 9.32 -6.55
C GLU A 166 -7.79 9.82 -5.29
N GLU A 167 -8.17 10.94 -4.71
CA GLU A 167 -7.62 11.43 -3.44
C GLU A 167 -7.90 10.48 -2.28
N MET A 168 -9.13 10.00 -2.16
CA MET A 168 -9.53 9.01 -1.16
C MET A 168 -8.76 7.69 -1.32
N ALA A 169 -8.60 7.21 -2.55
CA ALA A 169 -7.85 6.00 -2.85
C ALA A 169 -6.35 6.12 -2.53
N ASN A 170 -5.80 7.34 -2.54
CA ASN A 170 -4.40 7.62 -2.25
C ASN A 170 -4.13 7.98 -0.76
N ASP A 171 -5.16 7.99 0.09
CA ASP A 171 -5.00 8.28 1.52
C ASP A 171 -4.16 7.19 2.20
N ALA A 172 -2.96 7.56 2.65
CA ALA A 172 -1.99 6.61 3.22
C ALA A 172 -2.50 5.94 4.51
N ASP A 173 -3.23 6.69 5.35
CA ASP A 173 -3.75 6.17 6.62
C ASP A 173 -4.88 5.16 6.36
N LEU A 174 -5.76 5.44 5.39
CA LEU A 174 -6.79 4.49 4.98
C LEU A 174 -6.20 3.24 4.33
N ARG A 175 -5.19 3.38 3.46
CA ARG A 175 -4.50 2.24 2.87
C ARG A 175 -3.88 1.35 3.95
N LYS A 176 -3.27 1.94 4.97
CA LYS A 176 -2.73 1.21 6.13
C LYS A 176 -3.83 0.47 6.90
N GLN A 177 -4.95 1.15 7.18
CA GLN A 177 -6.10 0.55 7.87
C GLN A 177 -6.73 -0.58 7.03
N MET A 178 -6.87 -0.38 5.71
CA MET A 178 -7.40 -1.39 4.79
C MET A 178 -6.53 -2.64 4.77
N ARG A 179 -5.20 -2.50 4.68
CA ARG A 179 -4.27 -3.66 4.77
C ARG A 179 -4.43 -4.41 6.10
N ARG A 180 -4.57 -3.67 7.21
CA ARG A 180 -4.82 -4.29 8.52
C ARG A 180 -6.15 -5.07 8.51
N LEU A 181 -7.19 -4.50 7.93
CA LEU A 181 -8.49 -5.15 7.80
C LEU A 181 -8.39 -6.44 6.97
N VAL A 182 -7.70 -6.39 5.82
CA VAL A 182 -7.44 -7.56 4.97
C VAL A 182 -6.74 -8.67 5.75
N MET A 183 -5.73 -8.33 6.54
CA MET A 183 -5.00 -9.33 7.36
C MET A 183 -5.86 -9.95 8.45
N LEU A 184 -6.83 -9.22 9.00
CA LEU A 184 -7.68 -9.69 10.11
C LEU A 184 -8.94 -10.43 9.64
N THR A 185 -9.56 -9.97 8.56
CA THR A 185 -10.89 -10.44 8.12
C THR A 185 -10.93 -10.93 6.68
N GLY A 186 -9.85 -10.71 5.91
CA GLY A 186 -9.78 -11.12 4.53
C GLY A 186 -9.79 -12.63 4.36
N THR A 187 -10.26 -13.08 3.21
CA THR A 187 -10.28 -14.48 2.78
C THR A 187 -9.50 -14.61 1.47
N ILE A 188 -8.53 -15.51 1.43
CA ILE A 188 -7.88 -15.92 0.19
C ILE A 188 -8.83 -16.91 -0.51
N GLN A 189 -9.09 -16.63 -1.78
CA GLN A 189 -9.86 -17.50 -2.66
C GLN A 189 -9.01 -17.88 -3.86
N SER A 190 -9.07 -19.15 -4.26
CA SER A 190 -8.50 -19.58 -5.52
C SER A 190 -9.50 -20.41 -6.31
N ARG A 191 -9.50 -20.24 -7.63
CA ARG A 191 -10.35 -20.96 -8.57
C ARG A 191 -9.50 -21.46 -9.73
N ALA A 192 -9.86 -22.60 -10.30
CA ALA A 192 -9.25 -23.08 -11.51
C ALA A 192 -9.45 -22.08 -12.66
N VAL A 193 -8.47 -21.99 -13.55
CA VAL A 193 -8.62 -21.32 -14.86
C VAL A 193 -9.39 -22.22 -15.81
N ASP A 194 -9.12 -23.54 -15.74
CA ASP A 194 -9.82 -24.59 -16.45
C ASP A 194 -10.08 -25.75 -15.48
N ASP A 195 -11.33 -25.96 -15.11
CA ASP A 195 -11.74 -27.00 -14.16
C ASP A 195 -11.53 -28.42 -14.69
N ALA A 196 -11.42 -28.60 -16.02
CA ALA A 196 -11.18 -29.90 -16.65
C ALA A 196 -9.71 -30.29 -16.73
N ALA A 197 -8.79 -29.34 -16.48
CA ALA A 197 -7.36 -29.60 -16.53
C ALA A 197 -6.88 -30.40 -15.31
N GLU A 198 -6.17 -31.50 -15.53
CA GLU A 198 -5.49 -32.22 -14.45
C GLU A 198 -4.16 -31.54 -14.11
N THR A 199 -4.11 -30.88 -12.94
CA THR A 199 -2.90 -30.22 -12.45
C THR A 199 -2.62 -30.60 -10.99
N PRO A 200 -1.39 -30.42 -10.49
CA PRO A 200 -1.06 -30.64 -9.08
C PRO A 200 -1.83 -29.73 -8.10
N TYR A 201 -2.58 -28.75 -8.63
CA TYR A 201 -3.29 -27.73 -7.86
C TYR A 201 -4.80 -28.02 -7.68
N GLN A 202 -5.28 -29.21 -7.99
CA GLN A 202 -6.72 -29.59 -7.89
C GLN A 202 -7.33 -29.28 -6.53
N ASN A 203 -6.56 -29.44 -5.43
CA ASN A 203 -7.03 -29.10 -4.08
C ASN A 203 -7.33 -27.61 -3.87
N TYR A 204 -6.95 -26.75 -4.83
CA TYR A 204 -7.11 -25.29 -4.79
C TYR A 204 -8.03 -24.77 -5.91
N TYR A 205 -8.75 -25.66 -6.65
CA TYR A 205 -9.63 -25.27 -7.75
C TYR A 205 -10.87 -24.52 -7.28
N ASP A 206 -11.39 -24.84 -6.11
CA ASP A 206 -12.44 -24.09 -5.41
C ASP A 206 -12.04 -24.03 -3.93
N TYR A 207 -11.18 -23.09 -3.60
CA TYR A 207 -10.59 -23.00 -2.28
C TYR A 207 -10.79 -21.63 -1.66
N ALA A 208 -11.14 -21.60 -0.36
CA ALA A 208 -11.27 -20.38 0.41
C ALA A 208 -10.78 -20.59 1.84
N GLU A 209 -9.88 -19.73 2.32
CA GLU A 209 -9.39 -19.76 3.70
C GLU A 209 -9.13 -18.33 4.23
N PRO A 210 -9.49 -18.04 5.51
CA PRO A 210 -9.17 -16.76 6.12
C PRO A 210 -7.66 -16.48 6.14
N VAL A 211 -7.28 -15.25 5.73
CA VAL A 211 -5.87 -14.81 5.67
C VAL A 211 -5.13 -15.09 6.98
N LYS A 212 -5.77 -14.84 8.13
CA LYS A 212 -5.16 -15.04 9.46
C LYS A 212 -4.89 -16.49 9.84
N ARG A 213 -5.45 -17.47 9.11
CA ARG A 213 -5.34 -18.91 9.41
C ARG A 213 -4.50 -19.67 8.41
N ILE A 214 -4.34 -19.13 7.21
CA ILE A 214 -3.63 -19.83 6.14
C ILE A 214 -2.17 -20.03 6.50
N VAL A 215 -1.65 -21.21 6.23
CA VAL A 215 -0.26 -21.58 6.49
C VAL A 215 0.63 -21.38 5.27
N GLY A 216 1.93 -21.15 5.50
CA GLY A 216 2.87 -20.74 4.47
C GLY A 216 2.92 -21.67 3.26
N HIS A 217 2.97 -23.01 3.46
CA HIS A 217 3.04 -23.96 2.35
C HIS A 217 1.82 -23.89 1.42
N ARG A 218 0.62 -23.55 1.94
CA ARG A 218 -0.58 -23.35 1.10
C ARG A 218 -0.48 -22.08 0.28
N ILE A 219 -0.01 -20.98 0.89
CA ILE A 219 0.23 -19.71 0.18
C ILE A 219 1.21 -19.94 -0.98
N LEU A 220 2.32 -20.66 -0.73
CA LEU A 220 3.32 -20.94 -1.76
C LEU A 220 2.79 -21.87 -2.86
N ALA A 221 1.95 -22.85 -2.52
CA ALA A 221 1.30 -23.71 -3.50
C ALA A 221 0.32 -22.93 -4.39
N ILE A 222 -0.51 -22.08 -3.80
CA ILE A 222 -1.46 -21.20 -4.50
C ILE A 222 -0.70 -20.19 -5.40
N ASP A 223 0.37 -19.55 -4.89
CA ASP A 223 1.23 -18.65 -5.68
C ASP A 223 1.85 -19.36 -6.88
N ARG A 224 2.30 -20.61 -6.70
CA ARG A 224 2.85 -21.38 -7.80
C ARG A 224 1.78 -21.71 -8.84
N GLY A 225 0.59 -22.15 -8.43
CA GLY A 225 -0.54 -22.43 -9.31
C GLY A 225 -0.99 -21.19 -10.10
N GLU A 226 -0.97 -20.01 -9.48
CA GLU A 226 -1.26 -18.73 -10.15
C GLU A 226 -0.21 -18.39 -11.20
N ARG A 227 1.08 -18.51 -10.87
CA ARG A 227 2.18 -18.25 -11.82
C ARG A 227 2.22 -19.22 -13.00
N GLU A 228 1.83 -20.46 -12.79
CA GLU A 228 1.72 -21.47 -13.84
C GLU A 228 0.42 -21.35 -14.66
N GLY A 229 -0.44 -20.40 -14.32
CA GLY A 229 -1.69 -20.13 -15.03
C GLY A 229 -2.80 -21.16 -14.77
N ALA A 230 -2.63 -22.04 -13.78
CA ALA A 230 -3.64 -23.03 -13.39
C ALA A 230 -4.71 -22.47 -12.47
N LEU A 231 -4.38 -21.44 -11.65
CA LEU A 231 -5.27 -20.83 -10.68
C LEU A 231 -5.46 -19.34 -10.96
N LYS A 232 -6.64 -18.83 -10.64
CA LYS A 232 -6.93 -17.41 -10.41
C LYS A 232 -7.07 -17.19 -8.92
N VAL A 233 -6.30 -16.25 -8.37
CA VAL A 233 -6.25 -15.99 -6.94
C VAL A 233 -6.77 -14.59 -6.64
N ALA A 234 -7.59 -14.49 -5.60
CA ALA A 234 -8.07 -13.22 -5.08
C ALA A 234 -8.05 -13.23 -3.55
N VAL A 235 -7.82 -12.07 -2.97
CA VAL A 235 -8.10 -11.83 -1.55
C VAL A 235 -9.31 -10.92 -1.50
N THR A 236 -10.33 -11.31 -0.76
CA THR A 236 -11.58 -10.57 -0.64
C THR A 236 -11.83 -10.17 0.80
N LEU A 237 -12.41 -8.99 0.99
CA LEU A 237 -13.00 -8.58 2.27
C LEU A 237 -14.47 -8.97 2.31
N PRO A 238 -15.07 -9.06 3.51
CA PRO A 238 -16.52 -9.13 3.63
C PRO A 238 -17.18 -7.94 2.92
N GLU A 239 -18.27 -8.16 2.22
CA GLU A 239 -18.97 -7.18 1.39
C GLU A 239 -19.24 -5.87 2.14
N GLY A 240 -18.95 -4.74 1.49
CA GLY A 240 -19.21 -3.40 2.00
C GLY A 240 -18.21 -2.86 3.05
N HIS A 241 -17.27 -3.66 3.56
CA HIS A 241 -16.35 -3.19 4.60
C HIS A 241 -15.40 -2.10 4.10
N GLY A 242 -14.89 -2.23 2.89
CA GLY A 242 -13.99 -1.23 2.31
C GLY A 242 -14.70 0.11 2.07
N ALA A 243 -15.88 0.08 1.45
CA ALA A 243 -16.69 1.27 1.22
C ALA A 243 -17.10 1.96 2.53
N SER A 244 -17.50 1.17 3.54
CA SER A 244 -17.89 1.71 4.85
C SER A 244 -16.77 2.50 5.53
N MET A 245 -15.52 2.07 5.42
CA MET A 245 -14.38 2.81 5.98
C MET A 245 -14.18 4.18 5.31
N LEU A 246 -14.29 4.23 3.98
CA LEU A 246 -14.19 5.48 3.21
C LEU A 246 -15.35 6.42 3.53
N ILE A 247 -16.57 5.91 3.52
CA ILE A 247 -17.78 6.67 3.86
C ILE A 247 -17.66 7.25 5.27
N GLN A 248 -17.28 6.44 6.25
CA GLN A 248 -17.14 6.89 7.65
C GLN A 248 -16.10 8.00 7.82
N LYS A 249 -15.03 8.00 7.01
CA LYS A 249 -13.98 9.02 7.09
C LYS A 249 -14.36 10.31 6.37
N PHE A 250 -14.98 10.24 5.19
CA PHE A 250 -15.13 11.38 4.29
C PHE A 250 -16.54 11.95 4.23
N VAL A 251 -17.57 11.17 4.52
CA VAL A 251 -18.96 11.66 4.48
C VAL A 251 -19.33 12.28 5.82
N LYS A 252 -19.55 13.59 5.82
CA LYS A 252 -19.85 14.36 7.04
C LYS A 252 -21.35 14.45 7.33
N ASN A 253 -22.18 14.48 6.28
CA ASN A 253 -23.63 14.66 6.39
C ASN A 253 -24.36 14.12 5.14
N GLN A 254 -25.71 14.20 5.16
CA GLN A 254 -26.57 13.72 4.07
C GLN A 254 -27.02 14.85 3.11
N SER A 255 -26.25 15.95 3.03
CA SER A 255 -26.49 17.00 2.03
C SER A 255 -26.35 16.47 0.60
N GLN A 256 -26.76 17.26 -0.39
CA GLN A 256 -26.57 16.88 -1.81
C GLN A 256 -25.09 16.66 -2.12
N CYS A 257 -24.20 17.54 -1.63
CA CYS A 257 -22.75 17.35 -1.74
C CYS A 257 -22.29 16.09 -0.98
N GLY A 258 -22.82 15.82 0.22
CA GLY A 258 -22.50 14.61 1.00
C GLY A 258 -22.82 13.30 0.25
N LYS A 259 -23.92 13.26 -0.49
CA LYS A 259 -24.28 12.13 -1.35
C LYS A 259 -23.30 11.93 -2.50
N LEU A 260 -22.84 13.00 -3.14
CA LEU A 260 -21.83 12.92 -4.21
C LEU A 260 -20.48 12.48 -3.66
N VAL A 261 -20.09 12.96 -2.48
CA VAL A 261 -18.87 12.47 -1.77
C VAL A 261 -19.01 10.98 -1.43
N GLN A 262 -20.20 10.53 -1.03
CA GLN A 262 -20.45 9.09 -0.80
C GLN A 262 -20.27 8.28 -2.09
N THR A 263 -20.83 8.74 -3.22
CA THR A 263 -20.64 8.07 -4.53
C THR A 263 -19.15 8.02 -4.91
N ALA A 264 -18.40 9.10 -4.69
CA ALA A 264 -16.95 9.13 -4.92
C ALA A 264 -16.21 8.13 -4.01
N ALA A 265 -16.62 7.99 -2.74
CA ALA A 265 -16.05 7.03 -1.82
C ALA A 265 -16.34 5.56 -2.23
N GLU A 266 -17.53 5.29 -2.76
CA GLU A 266 -17.89 3.98 -3.32
C GLU A 266 -17.06 3.64 -4.57
N ASP A 267 -16.79 4.61 -5.47
CA ASP A 267 -15.89 4.41 -6.62
C ASP A 267 -14.43 4.23 -6.18
N ALA A 268 -13.98 4.96 -5.17
CA ALA A 268 -12.66 4.80 -4.56
C ALA A 268 -12.45 3.41 -3.94
N CYS A 269 -13.52 2.69 -3.61
CA CYS A 269 -13.46 1.33 -3.03
C CYS A 269 -12.78 0.32 -3.97
N ARG A 270 -12.60 0.62 -5.26
CA ARG A 270 -11.73 -0.19 -6.15
C ARG A 270 -10.30 -0.32 -5.62
N MET A 271 -9.85 0.58 -4.74
CA MET A 271 -8.62 0.47 -3.98
C MET A 271 -8.56 -0.82 -3.14
N GLU A 272 -9.70 -1.33 -2.65
CA GLU A 272 -9.78 -2.59 -1.88
C GLU A 272 -9.15 -3.75 -2.65
N HIS A 273 -9.46 -3.87 -3.94
CA HIS A 273 -8.91 -4.92 -4.79
C HIS A 273 -7.38 -4.79 -4.93
N VAL A 274 -6.87 -3.57 -5.13
CA VAL A 274 -5.42 -3.32 -5.23
C VAL A 274 -4.71 -3.66 -3.93
N ILE A 275 -5.23 -3.20 -2.80
CA ILE A 275 -4.64 -3.48 -1.47
C ILE A 275 -4.72 -4.97 -1.13
N SER A 276 -5.78 -5.66 -1.53
CA SER A 276 -5.92 -7.09 -1.33
C SER A 276 -4.85 -7.86 -2.11
N GLN A 277 -4.57 -7.48 -3.36
CA GLN A 277 -3.48 -8.05 -4.15
C GLN A 277 -2.11 -7.73 -3.54
N GLU A 278 -1.85 -6.47 -3.15
CA GLU A 278 -0.61 -6.08 -2.46
C GLU A 278 -0.40 -6.88 -1.16
N SER A 279 -1.47 -7.13 -0.42
CA SER A 279 -1.45 -7.92 0.82
C SER A 279 -1.11 -9.39 0.53
N PHE A 280 -1.62 -9.96 -0.55
CA PHE A 280 -1.26 -11.30 -0.98
C PHE A 280 0.21 -11.40 -1.39
N GLU A 281 0.73 -10.42 -2.15
CA GLU A 281 2.15 -10.33 -2.48
C GLU A 281 3.03 -10.23 -1.21
N HIS A 282 2.60 -9.45 -0.23
CA HIS A 282 3.31 -9.33 1.03
C HIS A 282 3.37 -10.67 1.79
N LEU A 283 2.24 -11.39 1.86
CA LEU A 283 2.17 -12.72 2.47
C LEU A 283 3.11 -13.70 1.76
N LYS A 284 3.07 -13.77 0.43
CA LYS A 284 3.96 -14.64 -0.36
C LYS A 284 5.42 -14.38 -0.05
N ASN A 285 5.82 -13.11 -0.04
CA ASN A 285 7.21 -12.73 0.23
C ASN A 285 7.65 -13.04 1.67
N ALA A 286 6.77 -12.88 2.65
CA ALA A 286 7.06 -13.20 4.05
C ALA A 286 7.31 -14.71 4.28
N TYR A 287 6.73 -15.58 3.46
CA TYR A 287 6.95 -17.02 3.56
C TYR A 287 8.10 -17.52 2.68
N LYS A 288 8.38 -16.90 1.52
CA LYS A 288 9.54 -17.21 0.67
C LYS A 288 10.89 -16.95 1.36
N THR A 289 10.94 -16.00 2.29
CA THR A 289 12.18 -15.69 3.04
C THR A 289 12.44 -16.61 4.23
N LYS A 290 11.51 -17.53 4.54
CA LYS A 290 11.65 -18.48 5.65
C LYS A 290 12.08 -19.89 5.20
N GLU A 291 12.14 -20.15 3.89
CA GLU A 291 12.75 -21.32 3.28
C GLU A 291 14.23 -21.03 2.94
#